data_5ca0b7576763411892ac8db9fdb22679
#
_entry.id   5ca0b7576763411892ac8db9fdb22679
#
_cell.length_a   1.000
_cell.length_b   1.000
_cell.length_c   1.000
_cell.angle_alpha   90.00
_cell.angle_beta   90.00
_cell.angle_gamma   90.00
#
_symmetry.space_group_name_H-M   'P 1'
#
loop_
_entity.id
_entity.type
_entity.pdbx_description
1 polymer ?
#
loop_
_entity_poly.entity_id
_entity_poly.type
_entity_poly.pdbx_seq_one_letter_code
_entity_poly.pdbx_strand_id
1 'polypeptide(L)'
;MRRALLLLPLLLAACAQGPTLQQRLSTFINRSEGDVVAELGVPVRIHEAEGRRFLQYEQRRTVAYSEPGFYHPRSGPWGPRWGYVPAPPSYAVVGCDITFALRAGRVESFTFRGDGCW
;
A
#
# COMPACT_ATOMS: atom_id res chain seq x y z
N MET A 1 -4.17 -46.48 12.86
CA MET A 1 -4.86 -45.60 11.91
C MET A 1 -5.45 -44.32 12.53
N ARG A 2 -5.34 -44.09 13.82
CA ARG A 2 -5.83 -42.88 14.46
C ARG A 2 -4.82 -41.70 14.53
N ARG A 3 -3.59 -41.90 14.04
CA ARG A 3 -2.52 -40.89 14.16
C ARG A 3 -2.37 -39.97 12.91
N ALA A 4 -3.10 -40.19 11.84
CA ALA A 4 -3.01 -39.43 10.62
C ALA A 4 -3.96 -38.20 10.59
N LEU A 5 -4.90 -38.08 11.52
CA LEU A 5 -5.92 -37.03 11.52
C LEU A 5 -5.50 -35.72 12.21
N LEU A 6 -4.36 -35.70 12.88
CA LEU A 6 -3.89 -34.54 13.66
C LEU A 6 -2.96 -33.59 12.89
N LEU A 7 -2.57 -33.95 11.67
CA LEU A 7 -1.67 -33.14 10.84
C LEU A 7 -2.38 -32.23 9.84
N LEU A 8 -3.69 -32.34 9.71
CA LEU A 8 -4.46 -31.58 8.72
C LEU A 8 -4.72 -30.10 9.07
N PRO A 9 -4.82 -29.67 10.35
CA PRO A 9 -5.11 -28.25 10.63
C PRO A 9 -3.91 -27.31 10.51
N LEU A 10 -2.70 -27.79 10.35
CA LEU A 10 -1.51 -26.92 10.28
C LEU A 10 -1.28 -26.30 8.90
N LEU A 11 -1.94 -26.80 7.86
CA LEU A 11 -1.75 -26.32 6.48
C LEU A 11 -2.65 -25.13 6.09
N LEU A 12 -3.59 -24.77 6.93
CA LEU A 12 -4.53 -23.67 6.65
C LEU A 12 -4.05 -22.29 7.14
N ALA A 13 -2.93 -22.21 7.83
CA ALA A 13 -2.42 -20.97 8.42
C ALA A 13 -1.54 -20.14 7.48
N ALA A 14 -1.31 -20.56 6.23
CA ALA A 14 -0.30 -19.97 5.34
C ALA A 14 -0.79 -18.86 4.42
N CYS A 15 -2.06 -18.42 4.48
CA CYS A 15 -2.63 -17.46 3.54
C CYS A 15 -3.26 -16.23 4.20
N ALA A 16 -2.59 -15.63 5.18
CA ALA A 16 -3.10 -14.47 5.91
C ALA A 16 -2.67 -13.11 5.34
N GLN A 17 -2.11 -13.06 4.14
CA GLN A 17 -1.79 -11.80 3.50
C GLN A 17 -2.95 -11.32 2.64
N GLY A 18 -3.40 -10.08 2.88
CA GLY A 18 -4.42 -9.44 2.06
C GLY A 18 -4.01 -9.29 0.59
N PRO A 19 -4.96 -8.96 -0.31
CA PRO A 19 -4.68 -8.79 -1.72
C PRO A 19 -3.71 -7.63 -1.94
N THR A 20 -2.80 -7.80 -2.91
CA THR A 20 -1.89 -6.74 -3.36
C THR A 20 -2.68 -5.64 -4.07
N LEU A 21 -2.06 -4.46 -4.22
CA LEU A 21 -2.66 -3.37 -5.02
C LEU A 21 -2.98 -3.84 -6.44
N GLN A 22 -2.06 -4.57 -7.07
CA GLN A 22 -2.29 -5.09 -8.41
C GLN A 22 -3.50 -6.03 -8.47
N GLN A 23 -3.67 -6.91 -7.50
CA GLN A 23 -4.83 -7.79 -7.43
C GLN A 23 -6.13 -7.00 -7.25
N ARG A 24 -6.12 -5.97 -6.41
CA ARG A 24 -7.29 -5.09 -6.22
C ARG A 24 -7.63 -4.31 -7.49
N LEU A 25 -6.64 -3.75 -8.17
CA LEU A 25 -6.86 -3.00 -9.40
C LEU A 25 -7.29 -3.89 -10.57
N SER A 26 -6.83 -5.14 -10.60
CA SER A 26 -7.22 -6.09 -11.65
C SER A 26 -8.72 -6.41 -11.63
N THR A 27 -9.40 -6.22 -10.52
CA THR A 27 -10.85 -6.42 -10.42
C THR A 27 -11.63 -5.39 -11.24
N PHE A 28 -11.02 -4.26 -11.60
CA PHE A 28 -11.64 -3.23 -12.42
C PHE A 28 -11.57 -3.50 -13.91
N ILE A 29 -10.74 -4.44 -14.34
CA ILE A 29 -10.63 -4.79 -15.76
C ILE A 29 -11.99 -5.16 -16.32
N ASN A 30 -12.32 -4.59 -17.48
CA ASN A 30 -13.59 -4.75 -18.18
C ASN A 30 -14.82 -4.15 -17.49
N ARG A 31 -14.63 -3.40 -16.41
CA ARG A 31 -15.73 -2.65 -15.78
C ARG A 31 -15.91 -1.30 -16.46
N SER A 32 -17.13 -0.76 -16.36
CA SER A 32 -17.46 0.54 -16.94
C SER A 32 -16.80 1.69 -16.17
N GLU A 33 -16.64 2.85 -16.85
CA GLU A 33 -16.15 4.07 -16.20
C GLU A 33 -17.05 4.45 -15.00
N GLY A 34 -18.37 4.31 -15.12
CA GLY A 34 -19.29 4.58 -14.03
C GLY A 34 -19.03 3.71 -12.80
N ASP A 35 -18.70 2.44 -12.98
CA ASP A 35 -18.34 1.54 -11.88
C ASP A 35 -17.06 1.97 -11.19
N VAL A 36 -16.05 2.39 -11.96
CA VAL A 36 -14.79 2.88 -11.40
C VAL A 36 -15.02 4.14 -10.58
N VAL A 37 -15.78 5.09 -11.11
CA VAL A 37 -16.12 6.34 -10.41
C VAL A 37 -16.95 6.07 -9.16
N ALA A 38 -17.88 5.12 -9.22
CA ALA A 38 -18.69 4.75 -8.07
C ALA A 38 -17.88 4.20 -6.90
N GLU A 39 -16.81 3.44 -7.18
CA GLU A 39 -15.95 2.87 -6.13
C GLU A 39 -14.80 3.79 -5.71
N LEU A 40 -14.16 4.47 -6.64
CA LEU A 40 -12.94 5.26 -6.38
C LEU A 40 -13.18 6.76 -6.30
N GLY A 41 -14.37 7.22 -6.68
CA GLY A 41 -14.67 8.63 -6.77
C GLY A 41 -14.27 9.23 -8.11
N VAL A 42 -14.35 10.55 -8.20
CA VAL A 42 -13.98 11.29 -9.41
C VAL A 42 -12.46 11.32 -9.56
N PRO A 43 -11.93 11.03 -10.75
CA PRO A 43 -10.49 11.10 -10.99
C PRO A 43 -9.98 12.54 -10.87
N VAL A 44 -8.73 12.70 -10.47
CA VAL A 44 -8.09 14.02 -10.36
C VAL A 44 -7.72 14.59 -11.73
N ARG A 45 -7.50 13.72 -12.71
CA ARG A 45 -7.21 14.09 -14.11
C ARG A 45 -7.84 13.09 -15.05
N ILE A 46 -8.24 13.61 -16.20
CA ILE A 46 -8.75 12.83 -17.32
C ILE A 46 -7.97 13.28 -18.57
N HIS A 47 -7.47 12.31 -19.32
CA HIS A 47 -6.76 12.57 -20.56
C HIS A 47 -7.28 11.62 -21.64
N GLU A 48 -7.50 12.14 -22.82
CA GLU A 48 -7.91 11.34 -23.98
C GLU A 48 -6.82 11.37 -25.04
N ALA A 49 -6.41 10.20 -25.49
CA ALA A 49 -5.42 10.03 -26.54
C ALA A 49 -5.63 8.71 -27.28
N GLU A 50 -5.53 8.74 -28.60
CA GLU A 50 -5.55 7.57 -29.47
C GLU A 50 -6.76 6.64 -29.25
N GLY A 51 -7.94 7.23 -29.05
CA GLY A 51 -9.17 6.48 -28.80
C GLY A 51 -9.29 5.87 -27.43
N ARG A 52 -8.38 6.20 -26.51
CA ARG A 52 -8.42 5.78 -25.11
C ARG A 52 -8.67 6.96 -24.19
N ARG A 53 -9.34 6.67 -23.10
CA ARG A 53 -9.58 7.62 -22.02
C ARG A 53 -8.79 7.18 -20.79
N PHE A 54 -7.95 8.07 -20.28
CA PHE A 54 -7.13 7.80 -19.10
C PHE A 54 -7.73 8.51 -17.89
N LEU A 55 -7.95 7.76 -16.83
CA LEU A 55 -8.43 8.28 -15.55
C LEU A 55 -7.31 8.17 -14.53
N GLN A 56 -6.89 9.30 -13.98
CA GLN A 56 -5.84 9.33 -12.98
C GLN A 56 -6.41 9.56 -11.59
N TYR A 57 -5.96 8.72 -10.65
CA TYR A 57 -6.27 8.82 -9.23
C TYR A 57 -4.99 8.99 -8.45
N GLU A 58 -5.01 9.84 -7.44
CA GLU A 58 -3.89 10.04 -6.53
C GLU A 58 -4.28 9.56 -5.14
N GLN A 59 -3.45 8.71 -4.57
CA GLN A 59 -3.57 8.28 -3.18
C GLN A 59 -2.35 8.76 -2.42
N ARG A 60 -2.57 9.41 -1.28
CA ARG A 60 -1.50 9.87 -0.41
C ARG A 60 -1.72 9.32 0.97
N ARG A 61 -0.64 8.94 1.62
CA ARG A 61 -0.68 8.50 3.01
C ARG A 61 0.55 8.97 3.76
N THR A 62 0.38 9.22 5.04
CA THR A 62 1.48 9.52 5.94
C THR A 62 1.97 8.24 6.56
N VAL A 63 3.26 7.99 6.47
CA VAL A 63 3.92 6.84 7.09
C VAL A 63 4.87 7.33 8.16
N ALA A 64 4.96 6.57 9.25
CA ALA A 64 5.88 6.83 10.33
C ALA A 64 7.12 5.97 10.15
N TYR A 65 8.29 6.59 10.29
CA TYR A 65 9.56 5.90 10.31
C TYR A 65 10.11 5.86 11.73
N SER A 66 10.55 4.69 12.14
CA SER A 66 11.34 4.55 13.34
C SER A 66 12.80 4.86 13.00
N GLU A 67 13.35 5.90 13.59
CA GLU A 67 14.76 6.20 13.46
C GLU A 67 15.54 5.58 14.62
N PRO A 68 16.79 5.16 14.39
CA PRO A 68 17.64 4.68 15.48
C PRO A 68 17.88 5.82 16.47
N GLY A 69 17.69 5.52 17.74
CA GLY A 69 18.07 6.42 18.81
C GLY A 69 19.59 6.53 18.95
N PHE A 70 20.04 7.28 19.89
CA PHE A 70 21.46 7.45 20.17
C PHE A 70 21.76 7.22 21.63
N TYR A 71 23.04 6.90 21.92
CA TYR A 71 23.52 6.79 23.28
C TYR A 71 24.07 8.12 23.75
N HIS A 72 23.67 8.51 24.93
CA HIS A 72 24.06 9.77 25.54
C HIS A 72 24.72 9.49 26.89
N PRO A 73 25.87 10.13 27.17
CA PRO A 73 26.49 9.98 28.48
C PRO A 73 25.64 10.66 29.56
N ARG A 74 25.38 9.96 30.63
CA ARG A 74 24.65 10.45 31.79
C ARG A 74 25.52 10.31 33.05
N SER A 75 25.48 11.31 33.90
CA SER A 75 26.08 11.24 35.23
C SER A 75 25.02 10.70 36.21
N GLY A 76 25.36 9.66 36.94
CA GLY A 76 24.51 9.06 37.94
C GLY A 76 25.26 8.87 39.26
N PRO A 77 24.59 8.40 40.36
CA PRO A 77 25.19 8.18 41.66
C PRO A 77 26.30 7.13 41.66
N TRP A 78 26.36 6.32 40.60
CA TRP A 78 27.33 5.24 40.41
C TRP A 78 28.41 5.56 39.35
N GLY A 79 28.59 6.83 38.98
CA GLY A 79 29.50 7.30 37.96
C GLY A 79 28.86 7.51 36.60
N PRO A 80 29.66 7.86 35.57
CA PRO A 80 29.14 8.12 34.21
C PRO A 80 28.61 6.83 33.59
N ARG A 81 27.44 6.94 32.99
CA ARG A 81 26.77 5.85 32.27
C ARG A 81 26.33 6.33 30.88
N TRP A 82 26.30 5.39 29.93
CA TRP A 82 25.70 5.61 28.65
C TRP A 82 24.22 5.22 28.72
N GLY A 83 23.33 6.18 28.47
CA GLY A 83 21.90 5.96 28.37
C GLY A 83 21.45 5.99 26.92
N TYR A 84 20.52 5.13 26.56
CA TYR A 84 19.87 5.16 25.25
C TYR A 84 18.77 6.22 25.23
N VAL A 85 18.81 7.08 24.22
CA VAL A 85 17.76 8.07 23.97
C VAL A 85 17.07 7.68 22.67
N PRO A 86 15.79 7.26 22.72
CA PRO A 86 15.05 6.96 21.52
C PRO A 86 14.83 8.24 20.70
N ALA A 87 15.02 8.15 19.38
CA ALA A 87 14.67 9.23 18.49
C ALA A 87 13.14 9.36 18.37
N PRO A 88 12.60 10.59 18.26
CA PRO A 88 11.20 10.76 17.94
C PRO A 88 10.89 10.17 16.56
N PRO A 89 9.67 9.66 16.33
CA PRO A 89 9.32 9.14 15.02
C PRO A 89 9.34 10.26 13.97
N SER A 90 9.86 9.95 12.81
CA SER A 90 9.78 10.80 11.63
C SER A 90 8.61 10.38 10.76
N TYR A 91 7.98 11.35 10.11
CA TYR A 91 6.84 11.13 9.24
C TYR A 91 7.17 11.58 7.82
N ALA A 92 6.70 10.83 6.85
CA ALA A 92 6.78 11.21 5.45
C ALA A 92 5.44 10.95 4.75
N VAL A 93 5.13 11.78 3.77
CA VAL A 93 3.98 11.57 2.90
C VAL A 93 4.45 10.79 1.69
N VAL A 94 3.85 9.63 1.47
CA VAL A 94 4.08 8.80 0.29
C VAL A 94 2.83 8.80 -0.57
N GLY A 95 3.00 8.65 -1.87
CA GLY A 95 1.91 8.72 -2.82
C GLY A 95 1.91 7.57 -3.79
N CYS A 96 0.72 7.27 -4.30
CA CYS A 96 0.52 6.35 -5.41
C CYS A 96 -0.39 6.98 -6.45
N ASP A 97 0.11 7.13 -7.67
CA ASP A 97 -0.65 7.59 -8.81
C ASP A 97 -1.13 6.38 -9.60
N ILE A 98 -2.43 6.21 -9.68
CA ILE A 98 -3.07 5.10 -10.38
C ILE A 98 -3.73 5.65 -11.63
N THR A 99 -3.46 5.04 -12.77
CA THR A 99 -4.04 5.43 -14.04
C THR A 99 -4.76 4.24 -14.67
N PHE A 100 -6.05 4.41 -14.94
CA PHE A 100 -6.84 3.45 -15.71
C PHE A 100 -6.92 3.89 -17.16
N ALA A 101 -6.67 2.97 -18.08
CA ALA A 101 -6.88 3.18 -19.50
C ALA A 101 -8.19 2.52 -19.91
N LEU A 102 -9.11 3.31 -20.45
CA LEU A 102 -10.41 2.86 -20.89
C LEU A 102 -10.50 2.90 -22.42
N ARG A 103 -11.12 1.88 -22.98
CA ARG A 103 -11.47 1.84 -24.39
C ARG A 103 -12.96 1.47 -24.50
N ALA A 104 -13.69 2.21 -25.31
CA ALA A 104 -15.15 2.02 -25.46
C ALA A 104 -15.89 2.02 -24.10
N GLY A 105 -15.47 2.88 -23.18
CA GLY A 105 -16.09 3.04 -21.86
C GLY A 105 -15.77 1.94 -20.85
N ARG A 106 -14.86 1.02 -21.15
CA ARG A 106 -14.47 -0.09 -20.27
C ARG A 106 -12.97 -0.06 -19.97
N VAL A 107 -12.62 -0.44 -18.75
CA VAL A 107 -11.22 -0.52 -18.32
C VAL A 107 -10.50 -1.62 -19.10
N GLU A 108 -9.48 -1.23 -19.84
CA GLU A 108 -8.63 -2.11 -20.62
C GLU A 108 -7.37 -2.51 -19.85
N SER A 109 -6.77 -1.54 -19.17
CA SER A 109 -5.54 -1.74 -18.40
C SER A 109 -5.42 -0.69 -17.31
N PHE A 110 -4.44 -0.89 -16.44
CA PHE A 110 -4.08 0.08 -15.40
C PHE A 110 -2.57 0.10 -15.20
N THR A 111 -2.08 1.22 -14.70
CA THR A 111 -0.70 1.39 -14.24
C THR A 111 -0.70 2.12 -12.92
N PHE A 112 0.35 1.94 -12.14
CA PHE A 112 0.53 2.69 -10.90
C PHE A 112 2.00 3.03 -10.69
N ARG A 113 2.25 4.19 -10.11
CA ARG A 113 3.59 4.72 -9.82
C ARG A 113 3.60 5.42 -8.48
N GLY A 114 4.70 5.30 -7.79
CA GLY A 114 4.95 6.00 -6.55
C GLY A 114 5.57 5.12 -5.48
N ASP A 115 5.98 5.76 -4.40
CA ASP A 115 6.58 5.13 -3.24
C ASP A 115 5.55 4.61 -2.23
N GLY A 116 4.27 4.93 -2.44
CA GLY A 116 3.14 4.52 -1.61
C GLY A 116 2.20 3.53 -2.26
N CYS A 117 2.64 2.79 -3.29
CA CYS A 117 1.81 1.83 -4.01
C CYS A 117 1.89 0.44 -3.38
N TRP A 118 1.01 0.15 -2.41
CA TRP A 118 0.87 -1.19 -1.81
C TRP A 118 -0.55 -1.47 -1.32
#